data_d2e770229f3370b8da2808a0832f87af
#
_entry.id   d2e770229f3370b8da2808a0832f87af
#
_cell.length_a   1.000
_cell.length_b   1.000
_cell.length_c   1.000
_cell.angle_alpha   90.00
_cell.angle_beta   90.00
_cell.angle_gamma   90.00
#
_symmetry.space_group_name_H-M   'P 1'
#
loop_
_entity.id
_entity.type
_entity.pdbx_description
1 polymer ?
#
loop_
_entity_poly.entity_id
_entity_poly.type
_entity_poly.pdbx_seq_one_letter_code
_entity_poly.pdbx_strand_id
1 'polypeptide(L)'
;EGSQTVHIRPRSLTVTAGLKNPKRGVIYGDPMPEFEASYTGFVKNETKETALTGTPMMTCSTYTQESGAGTTHTISIEAGSGEGALSARNYSLRFTPGSFTVNKKQATIEVTNYNEWKAYTYDGKSPEIEAAVEGERTVKVEIYAGNPASGSALAEIPKNVGTYTAKFTAAETANYGAAEISLPFDIVQRELKVTAVNQSITYGDPAPQYTAVYAGFAAGESLESLK
;
A
#
# COMPACT_ATOMS: atom_id res chain seq x y z
N GLU A 1 49.94 58.32 -26.43
CA GLU A 1 48.96 57.74 -25.47
C GLU A 1 48.67 56.32 -25.90
N GLY A 2 49.04 55.33 -25.06
CA GLY A 2 48.76 53.91 -25.30
C GLY A 2 47.36 53.55 -24.70
N SER A 3 46.41 53.01 -25.50
CA SER A 3 45.14 52.49 -25.01
C SER A 3 45.32 51.01 -24.69
N GLN A 4 44.77 50.58 -23.53
CA GLN A 4 44.68 49.19 -23.18
C GLN A 4 43.21 48.74 -23.31
N THR A 5 42.99 47.61 -23.98
CA THR A 5 41.62 46.99 -24.13
C THR A 5 41.43 45.88 -23.13
N VAL A 6 40.40 45.97 -22.32
CA VAL A 6 39.98 44.91 -21.37
C VAL A 6 38.80 44.18 -21.97
N HIS A 7 38.93 42.86 -22.15
CA HIS A 7 37.85 41.98 -22.60
C HIS A 7 37.24 41.26 -21.40
N ILE A 8 35.97 41.53 -21.14
CA ILE A 8 35.20 40.80 -20.13
C ILE A 8 34.51 39.62 -20.81
N ARG A 9 34.82 38.41 -20.39
CA ARG A 9 34.24 37.17 -20.93
C ARG A 9 33.11 36.67 -20.01
N PRO A 10 32.04 36.09 -20.58
CA PRO A 10 30.98 35.47 -19.78
C PRO A 10 31.52 34.36 -18.87
N ARG A 11 31.03 34.31 -17.64
CA ARG A 11 31.34 33.24 -16.67
C ARG A 11 30.51 32.00 -16.98
N SER A 12 31.07 30.80 -16.79
CA SER A 12 30.34 29.56 -16.92
C SER A 12 29.33 29.43 -15.78
N LEU A 13 28.06 29.16 -16.12
CA LEU A 13 26.98 28.85 -15.21
C LEU A 13 26.38 27.48 -15.59
N THR A 14 26.40 26.55 -14.66
CA THR A 14 25.80 25.20 -14.87
C THR A 14 24.35 25.20 -14.45
N VAL A 15 23.49 24.71 -15.35
CA VAL A 15 22.06 24.53 -15.17
C VAL A 15 21.78 23.02 -15.20
N THR A 16 21.39 22.45 -14.08
CA THR A 16 21.20 21.00 -13.92
C THR A 16 19.73 20.67 -13.73
N ALA A 17 19.20 19.74 -14.54
CA ALA A 17 17.85 19.24 -14.39
C ALA A 17 17.71 18.32 -13.19
N GLY A 18 16.54 18.35 -12.54
CA GLY A 18 16.22 17.45 -11.43
C GLY A 18 14.72 17.32 -11.24
N LEU A 19 14.33 16.44 -10.32
CA LEU A 19 12.96 16.38 -9.84
C LEU A 19 12.66 17.55 -8.91
N LYS A 20 11.50 18.18 -9.04
CA LYS A 20 11.02 19.21 -8.11
C LYS A 20 10.87 18.68 -6.68
N ASN A 21 10.46 17.42 -6.53
CA ASN A 21 10.32 16.74 -5.24
C ASN A 21 11.22 15.49 -5.14
N PRO A 22 12.55 15.65 -5.06
CA PRO A 22 13.47 14.51 -5.09
C PRO A 22 13.32 13.57 -3.88
N LYS A 23 12.86 14.07 -2.72
CA LYS A 23 12.66 13.26 -1.51
C LYS A 23 11.53 12.25 -1.65
N ARG A 24 10.47 12.58 -2.38
CA ARG A 24 9.37 11.65 -2.66
C ARG A 24 9.81 10.57 -3.65
N GLY A 25 10.64 10.94 -4.62
CA GLY A 25 10.96 10.10 -5.76
C GLY A 25 9.77 9.91 -6.72
N VAL A 26 9.96 9.04 -7.70
CA VAL A 26 8.93 8.61 -8.64
C VAL A 26 8.56 7.17 -8.32
N ILE A 27 7.27 6.86 -8.20
CA ILE A 27 6.74 5.56 -7.83
C ILE A 27 6.04 4.97 -9.05
N TYR A 28 6.09 3.66 -9.22
CA TYR A 28 5.37 2.95 -10.28
C TYR A 28 3.90 3.38 -10.36
N GLY A 29 3.45 3.77 -11.55
CA GLY A 29 2.10 4.26 -11.80
C GLY A 29 1.91 5.77 -11.57
N ASP A 30 2.94 6.51 -11.12
CA ASP A 30 2.84 7.96 -11.00
C ASP A 30 2.69 8.62 -12.38
N PRO A 31 2.01 9.77 -12.48
CA PRO A 31 2.06 10.61 -13.69
C PRO A 31 3.47 11.17 -13.90
N MET A 32 3.69 11.79 -15.07
CA MET A 32 4.96 12.49 -15.36
C MET A 32 5.32 13.42 -14.20
N PRO A 33 6.51 13.25 -13.60
CA PRO A 33 6.91 14.09 -12.47
C PRO A 33 7.20 15.53 -12.92
N GLU A 34 7.05 16.48 -11.99
CA GLU A 34 7.46 17.84 -12.21
C GLU A 34 9.00 17.96 -12.07
N PHE A 35 9.61 18.74 -12.97
CA PHE A 35 11.04 19.00 -12.99
C PHE A 35 11.36 20.38 -12.48
N GLU A 36 12.56 20.52 -11.90
CA GLU A 36 13.10 21.79 -11.44
C GLU A 36 14.60 21.87 -11.80
N ALA A 37 15.03 23.05 -12.28
CA ALA A 37 16.42 23.30 -12.56
C ALA A 37 17.16 23.87 -11.35
N SER A 38 18.34 23.37 -11.08
CA SER A 38 19.28 23.93 -10.13
C SER A 38 20.43 24.66 -10.86
N TYR A 39 20.99 25.67 -10.21
CA TYR A 39 21.99 26.57 -10.82
C TYR A 39 23.22 26.64 -9.94
N THR A 40 24.40 26.49 -10.56
CA THR A 40 25.70 26.62 -9.87
C THR A 40 26.67 27.45 -10.68
N GLY A 41 27.41 28.35 -10.03
CA GLY A 41 28.44 29.19 -10.68
C GLY A 41 28.12 30.68 -10.71
N PHE A 42 27.06 31.16 -10.05
CA PHE A 42 26.82 32.59 -9.89
C PHE A 42 27.99 33.31 -9.21
N VAL A 43 28.21 34.56 -9.56
CA VAL A 43 29.11 35.41 -8.79
C VAL A 43 28.43 35.79 -7.45
N LYS A 44 29.23 36.28 -6.50
CA LYS A 44 28.74 36.66 -5.17
C LYS A 44 27.53 37.61 -5.29
N ASN A 45 26.47 37.33 -4.55
CA ASN A 45 25.21 38.11 -4.47
C ASN A 45 24.32 38.09 -5.73
N GLU A 46 24.65 37.30 -6.76
CA GLU A 46 23.72 37.03 -7.87
C GLU A 46 22.91 35.75 -7.66
N THR A 47 21.68 35.76 -8.16
CA THR A 47 20.74 34.64 -8.13
C THR A 47 20.13 34.45 -9.52
N LYS A 48 19.33 33.42 -9.70
CA LYS A 48 18.59 33.19 -10.95
C LYS A 48 17.69 34.40 -11.30
N GLU A 49 17.07 34.99 -10.30
CA GLU A 49 16.16 36.13 -10.47
C GLU A 49 16.86 37.41 -10.91
N THR A 50 18.14 37.60 -10.53
CA THR A 50 18.90 38.81 -10.84
C THR A 50 19.75 38.70 -12.11
N ALA A 51 20.15 37.46 -12.48
CA ALA A 51 21.15 37.24 -13.52
C ALA A 51 20.59 36.54 -14.78
N LEU A 52 19.41 35.95 -14.71
CA LEU A 52 18.80 35.20 -15.80
C LEU A 52 17.43 35.77 -16.18
N THR A 53 17.05 35.50 -17.43
CA THR A 53 15.68 35.73 -17.94
C THR A 53 15.18 34.45 -18.59
N GLY A 54 13.84 34.21 -18.54
CA GLY A 54 13.21 33.01 -19.06
C GLY A 54 13.42 31.80 -18.17
N THR A 55 13.03 30.63 -18.68
CA THR A 55 13.10 29.34 -17.98
C THR A 55 13.67 28.26 -18.91
N PRO A 56 14.47 27.30 -18.39
CA PRO A 56 14.91 26.19 -19.21
C PRO A 56 13.77 25.26 -19.59
N MET A 57 13.83 24.67 -20.77
CA MET A 57 12.94 23.62 -21.17
C MET A 57 13.49 22.29 -20.68
N MET A 58 12.66 21.53 -19.96
CA MET A 58 13.00 20.19 -19.47
C MET A 58 11.98 19.17 -19.96
N THR A 59 12.45 18.03 -20.43
CA THR A 59 11.62 16.96 -20.98
C THR A 59 12.15 15.59 -20.58
N CYS A 60 11.24 14.61 -20.51
CA CYS A 60 11.59 13.20 -20.36
C CYS A 60 10.67 12.39 -21.28
N SER A 61 11.16 11.99 -22.43
CA SER A 61 10.38 11.28 -23.46
C SER A 61 10.34 9.76 -23.24
N THR A 62 11.16 9.23 -22.35
CA THR A 62 11.27 7.78 -22.12
C THR A 62 10.39 7.28 -20.99
N TYR A 63 9.85 8.17 -20.16
CA TYR A 63 8.98 7.82 -19.05
C TYR A 63 7.50 7.82 -19.44
N THR A 64 6.79 6.79 -18.99
CA THR A 64 5.31 6.69 -18.99
C THR A 64 4.85 6.17 -17.64
N GLN A 65 3.55 6.26 -17.35
CA GLN A 65 2.97 5.68 -16.11
C GLN A 65 3.16 4.15 -16.01
N GLU A 66 3.42 3.49 -17.15
CA GLU A 66 3.66 2.04 -17.22
C GLU A 66 5.15 1.68 -17.09
N SER A 67 6.03 2.68 -16.96
CA SER A 67 7.46 2.44 -16.76
C SER A 67 7.69 1.64 -15.49
N GLY A 68 8.30 0.47 -15.62
CA GLY A 68 8.50 -0.47 -14.52
C GLY A 68 9.43 0.06 -13.43
N ALA A 69 9.24 -0.40 -12.20
CA ALA A 69 10.15 -0.06 -11.11
C ALA A 69 11.56 -0.60 -11.38
N GLY A 70 12.57 0.17 -10.98
CA GLY A 70 13.99 -0.07 -11.28
C GLY A 70 14.46 0.55 -12.59
N THR A 71 13.56 1.02 -13.48
CA THR A 71 13.97 1.72 -14.70
C THR A 71 14.47 3.14 -14.38
N THR A 72 15.51 3.57 -15.11
CA THR A 72 16.07 4.92 -14.97
C THR A 72 15.74 5.74 -16.21
N HIS A 73 15.29 6.97 -15.99
CA HIS A 73 14.87 7.91 -17.03
C HIS A 73 15.68 9.17 -16.96
N THR A 74 16.07 9.71 -18.13
CA THR A 74 16.87 10.94 -18.24
C THR A 74 15.95 12.14 -18.42
N ILE A 75 16.22 13.20 -17.66
CA ILE A 75 15.60 14.51 -17.81
C ILE A 75 16.51 15.35 -18.69
N SER A 76 16.12 15.53 -19.94
CA SER A 76 16.81 16.44 -20.86
C SER A 76 16.54 17.88 -20.46
N ILE A 77 17.54 18.76 -20.66
CA ILE A 77 17.43 20.17 -20.34
C ILE A 77 18.14 21.01 -21.41
N GLU A 78 17.50 22.08 -21.82
CA GLU A 78 18.03 23.04 -22.77
C GLU A 78 17.50 24.46 -22.48
N ALA A 79 18.05 25.48 -23.15
CA ALA A 79 17.59 26.86 -22.99
C ALA A 79 16.11 27.05 -23.38
N GLY A 80 15.59 26.18 -24.24
CA GLY A 80 14.32 26.40 -24.93
C GLY A 80 14.44 27.34 -26.13
N SER A 81 13.32 27.77 -26.69
CA SER A 81 13.26 28.64 -27.85
C SER A 81 12.22 29.75 -27.67
N GLY A 82 12.37 30.84 -28.41
CA GLY A 82 11.44 31.98 -28.37
C GLY A 82 11.64 32.91 -27.16
N GLU A 83 10.62 33.74 -26.89
CA GLU A 83 10.70 34.81 -25.87
C GLU A 83 10.84 34.29 -24.42
N GLY A 84 10.44 33.04 -24.15
CA GLY A 84 10.54 32.42 -22.82
C GLY A 84 11.82 31.62 -22.60
N ALA A 85 12.72 31.53 -23.56
CA ALA A 85 13.95 30.77 -23.48
C ALA A 85 14.89 31.31 -22.38
N LEU A 86 15.55 30.38 -21.67
CA LEU A 86 16.54 30.78 -20.66
C LEU A 86 17.73 31.48 -21.29
N SER A 87 18.02 32.70 -20.85
CA SER A 87 19.14 33.48 -21.32
C SER A 87 19.87 34.18 -20.18
N ALA A 88 21.13 34.54 -20.43
CA ALA A 88 21.99 35.19 -19.47
C ALA A 88 22.95 36.15 -20.18
N ARG A 89 23.03 37.41 -19.74
CA ARG A 89 23.88 38.41 -20.34
C ARG A 89 25.36 38.17 -20.03
N ASN A 90 25.65 37.81 -18.76
CA ASN A 90 27.03 37.74 -18.25
C ASN A 90 27.52 36.30 -18.05
N TYR A 91 26.71 35.30 -18.41
CA TYR A 91 27.05 33.90 -18.24
C TYR A 91 26.96 33.11 -19.56
N SER A 92 27.85 32.15 -19.69
CA SER A 92 27.76 31.08 -20.69
C SER A 92 27.09 29.88 -20.03
N LEU A 93 25.87 29.55 -20.47
CA LEU A 93 25.05 28.47 -19.90
C LEU A 93 25.56 27.10 -20.33
N ARG A 94 25.72 26.19 -19.36
CA ARG A 94 26.03 24.78 -19.56
C ARG A 94 24.91 23.95 -18.98
N PHE A 95 24.27 23.13 -19.82
CA PHE A 95 23.15 22.29 -19.44
C PHE A 95 23.65 20.90 -19.07
N THR A 96 23.21 20.39 -17.92
CA THR A 96 23.52 19.07 -17.42
C THR A 96 22.21 18.31 -17.24
N PRO A 97 21.98 17.19 -17.99
CA PRO A 97 20.81 16.35 -17.81
C PRO A 97 20.72 15.81 -16.38
N GLY A 98 19.49 15.61 -15.90
CA GLY A 98 19.22 14.89 -14.69
C GLY A 98 18.74 13.47 -14.97
N SER A 99 18.49 12.70 -13.92
CA SER A 99 17.86 11.39 -14.03
C SER A 99 17.06 11.08 -12.78
N PHE A 100 16.13 10.15 -12.92
CA PHE A 100 15.42 9.55 -11.81
C PHE A 100 15.16 8.06 -12.07
N THR A 101 15.02 7.30 -10.98
CA THR A 101 14.65 5.89 -11.04
C THR A 101 13.24 5.73 -10.50
N VAL A 102 12.45 4.88 -11.15
CA VAL A 102 11.10 4.52 -10.71
C VAL A 102 11.22 3.55 -9.54
N ASN A 103 10.59 3.89 -8.43
CA ASN A 103 10.54 3.04 -7.23
C ASN A 103 9.33 2.12 -7.27
N LYS A 104 9.40 1.00 -6.55
CA LYS A 104 8.25 0.11 -6.36
C LYS A 104 7.11 0.84 -5.62
N LYS A 105 5.88 0.57 -6.03
CA LYS A 105 4.70 0.99 -5.29
C LYS A 105 4.55 0.12 -4.05
N GLN A 106 4.37 0.73 -2.89
CA GLN A 106 4.04 -0.01 -1.68
C GLN A 106 2.64 -0.60 -1.82
N ALA A 107 2.52 -1.90 -1.64
CA ALA A 107 1.24 -2.59 -1.71
C ALA A 107 0.49 -2.50 -0.38
N THR A 108 -0.84 -2.48 -0.47
CA THR A 108 -1.74 -2.59 0.67
C THR A 108 -2.65 -3.79 0.46
N ILE A 109 -2.80 -4.63 1.48
CA ILE A 109 -3.78 -5.72 1.48
C ILE A 109 -5.08 -5.16 2.04
N GLU A 110 -6.16 -5.34 1.30
CA GLU A 110 -7.52 -4.98 1.71
C GLU A 110 -8.28 -6.25 2.07
N VAL A 111 -8.82 -6.31 3.29
CA VAL A 111 -9.68 -7.40 3.78
C VAL A 111 -11.11 -6.86 3.80
N THR A 112 -11.92 -7.27 2.82
CA THR A 112 -13.21 -6.63 2.52
C THR A 112 -14.32 -7.03 3.47
N ASN A 113 -14.29 -8.27 3.99
CA ASN A 113 -15.35 -8.84 4.82
C ASN A 113 -14.96 -9.07 6.30
N TYR A 114 -13.96 -8.34 6.82
CA TYR A 114 -13.46 -8.54 8.20
C TYR A 114 -14.57 -8.40 9.25
N ASN A 115 -15.52 -7.49 9.06
CA ASN A 115 -16.61 -7.29 10.00
C ASN A 115 -17.54 -8.49 10.14
N GLU A 116 -17.60 -9.38 9.16
CA GLU A 116 -18.44 -10.57 9.14
C GLU A 116 -17.85 -11.71 9.97
N TRP A 117 -16.50 -11.76 10.08
CA TRP A 117 -15.82 -12.86 10.75
C TRP A 117 -14.94 -12.46 11.95
N LYS A 118 -14.75 -11.17 12.25
CA LYS A 118 -13.98 -10.75 13.44
C LYS A 118 -14.53 -11.26 14.78
N ALA A 119 -15.84 -11.56 14.82
CA ALA A 119 -16.53 -12.20 15.94
C ALA A 119 -17.58 -13.16 15.37
N TYR A 120 -17.13 -14.30 14.85
CA TYR A 120 -17.95 -15.27 14.15
C TYR A 120 -18.67 -16.18 15.14
N THR A 121 -20.00 -16.26 15.06
CA THR A 121 -20.75 -17.18 15.90
C THR A 121 -20.67 -18.61 15.36
N TYR A 122 -20.27 -19.56 16.19
CA TYR A 122 -20.15 -20.96 15.83
C TYR A 122 -21.40 -21.47 15.13
N ASP A 123 -21.23 -22.05 13.95
CA ASP A 123 -22.28 -22.67 13.14
C ASP A 123 -21.85 -24.03 12.55
N GLY A 124 -20.73 -24.58 13.00
CA GLY A 124 -20.13 -25.83 12.51
C GLY A 124 -19.28 -25.66 11.25
N LYS A 125 -19.15 -24.44 10.73
CA LYS A 125 -18.35 -24.12 9.55
C LYS A 125 -17.18 -23.20 9.89
N SER A 126 -16.26 -23.09 8.96
CA SER A 126 -15.22 -22.06 8.98
C SER A 126 -15.74 -20.75 8.42
N PRO A 127 -15.35 -19.59 8.96
CA PRO A 127 -15.68 -18.29 8.37
C PRO A 127 -15.06 -18.14 6.96
N GLU A 128 -15.77 -17.46 6.09
CA GLU A 128 -15.24 -17.05 4.79
C GLU A 128 -14.37 -15.82 4.96
N ILE A 129 -13.15 -15.86 4.42
CA ILE A 129 -12.17 -14.78 4.53
C ILE A 129 -11.80 -14.30 3.14
N GLU A 130 -12.10 -13.03 2.85
CA GLU A 130 -11.82 -12.40 1.56
C GLU A 130 -10.79 -11.29 1.71
N ALA A 131 -9.77 -11.35 0.85
CA ALA A 131 -8.73 -10.33 0.80
C ALA A 131 -8.27 -10.09 -0.63
N ALA A 132 -7.95 -8.84 -0.92
CA ALA A 132 -7.42 -8.39 -2.21
C ALA A 132 -6.14 -7.60 -2.03
N VAL A 133 -5.32 -7.51 -3.09
CA VAL A 133 -4.12 -6.69 -3.16
C VAL A 133 -3.95 -6.16 -4.58
N GLU A 134 -3.38 -4.98 -4.72
CA GLU A 134 -3.12 -4.38 -6.03
C GLU A 134 -2.17 -5.22 -6.90
N GLY A 135 -2.31 -5.11 -8.24
CA GLY A 135 -1.38 -5.68 -9.23
C GLY A 135 -1.62 -7.16 -9.54
N GLU A 136 -2.87 -7.62 -9.54
CA GLU A 136 -3.28 -8.99 -9.94
C GLU A 136 -2.49 -10.09 -9.23
N ARG A 137 -2.25 -9.92 -7.94
CA ARG A 137 -1.49 -10.83 -7.09
C ARG A 137 -2.42 -11.62 -6.18
N THR A 138 -1.97 -12.79 -5.78
CA THR A 138 -2.67 -13.59 -4.76
C THR A 138 -2.27 -13.15 -3.36
N VAL A 139 -3.25 -13.10 -2.46
CA VAL A 139 -3.02 -12.95 -1.03
C VAL A 139 -2.95 -14.36 -0.42
N LYS A 140 -1.84 -14.68 0.24
CA LYS A 140 -1.73 -15.89 1.04
C LYS A 140 -2.32 -15.61 2.41
N VAL A 141 -3.24 -16.48 2.87
CA VAL A 141 -3.84 -16.40 4.20
C VAL A 141 -3.34 -17.56 5.04
N GLU A 142 -2.82 -17.29 6.22
CA GLU A 142 -2.40 -18.27 7.21
C GLU A 142 -3.08 -17.95 8.54
N ILE A 143 -3.65 -18.96 9.18
CA ILE A 143 -4.36 -18.80 10.45
C ILE A 143 -3.51 -19.38 11.57
N TYR A 144 -3.46 -18.69 12.68
CA TYR A 144 -2.73 -19.06 13.89
C TYR A 144 -3.68 -19.10 15.08
N ALA A 145 -3.40 -19.94 16.05
CA ALA A 145 -4.09 -19.91 17.33
C ALA A 145 -3.64 -18.71 18.17
N GLY A 146 -4.58 -18.10 18.90
CA GLY A 146 -4.33 -16.99 19.81
C GLY A 146 -4.24 -15.61 19.18
N ASN A 147 -4.21 -14.59 20.05
CA ASN A 147 -3.91 -13.19 19.74
C ASN A 147 -3.06 -12.62 20.89
N PRO A 148 -1.74 -12.38 20.68
CA PRO A 148 -1.02 -12.54 19.40
C PRO A 148 -0.93 -14.01 18.92
N ALA A 149 -0.68 -14.15 17.63
CA ALA A 149 -0.49 -15.46 16.99
C ALA A 149 0.58 -16.31 17.70
N SER A 150 0.31 -17.58 17.91
CA SER A 150 1.23 -18.52 18.57
C SER A 150 1.33 -19.84 17.82
N GLY A 151 2.50 -20.49 17.92
CA GLY A 151 2.75 -21.79 17.31
C GLY A 151 2.89 -21.71 15.78
N SER A 152 2.58 -22.82 15.11
CA SER A 152 2.58 -22.96 13.66
C SER A 152 1.23 -22.58 13.08
N ALA A 153 1.21 -22.21 11.81
CA ALA A 153 -0.04 -21.98 11.08
C ALA A 153 -0.90 -23.25 11.10
N LEU A 154 -2.20 -23.07 11.27
CA LEU A 154 -3.17 -24.14 11.20
C LEU A 154 -3.28 -24.67 9.77
N ALA A 155 -3.56 -25.97 9.62
CA ALA A 155 -3.70 -26.60 8.31
C ALA A 155 -4.91 -26.08 7.52
N GLU A 156 -5.96 -25.64 8.25
CA GLU A 156 -7.22 -25.17 7.69
C GLU A 156 -7.75 -23.99 8.49
N ILE A 157 -8.67 -23.22 7.92
CA ILE A 157 -9.42 -22.20 8.64
C ILE A 157 -10.23 -22.87 9.74
N PRO A 158 -10.10 -22.45 11.02
CA PRO A 158 -10.73 -23.12 12.14
C PRO A 158 -12.25 -22.97 12.10
N LYS A 159 -12.95 -23.97 12.64
CA LYS A 159 -14.39 -23.95 12.86
C LYS A 159 -14.77 -24.01 14.35
N ASN A 160 -13.82 -24.34 15.22
CA ASN A 160 -14.06 -24.47 16.65
C ASN A 160 -13.98 -23.10 17.35
N VAL A 161 -14.73 -23.00 18.46
CA VAL A 161 -14.67 -21.84 19.34
C VAL A 161 -13.24 -21.59 19.82
N GLY A 162 -12.81 -20.34 19.75
CA GLY A 162 -11.45 -19.92 20.12
C GLY A 162 -11.07 -18.55 19.59
N THR A 163 -9.93 -18.06 20.03
CA THR A 163 -9.31 -16.84 19.54
C THR A 163 -8.21 -17.21 18.54
N TYR A 164 -8.16 -16.51 17.43
CA TYR A 164 -7.27 -16.77 16.30
C TYR A 164 -6.70 -15.48 15.74
N THR A 165 -5.63 -15.62 14.97
CA THR A 165 -5.05 -14.52 14.17
C THR A 165 -4.94 -14.96 12.72
N ALA A 166 -5.53 -14.20 11.81
CA ALA A 166 -5.37 -14.35 10.38
C ALA A 166 -4.22 -13.45 9.89
N LYS A 167 -3.20 -14.06 9.32
CA LYS A 167 -2.04 -13.39 8.71
C LYS A 167 -2.19 -13.43 7.20
N PHE A 168 -2.18 -12.25 6.58
CA PHE A 168 -2.28 -12.05 5.15
C PHE A 168 -0.93 -11.60 4.62
N THR A 169 -0.44 -12.23 3.58
CA THR A 169 0.82 -11.86 2.94
C THR A 169 0.66 -11.79 1.43
N ALA A 170 1.28 -10.79 0.81
CA ALA A 170 1.41 -10.68 -0.63
C ALA A 170 2.89 -10.56 -0.99
N ALA A 171 3.36 -11.42 -1.87
CA ALA A 171 4.75 -11.45 -2.28
C ALA A 171 5.12 -10.18 -3.06
N GLU A 172 6.38 -9.78 -2.99
CA GLU A 172 6.96 -8.73 -3.82
C GLU A 172 6.92 -9.12 -5.30
N THR A 173 6.73 -8.14 -6.18
CA THR A 173 6.83 -8.28 -7.64
C THR A 173 7.81 -7.27 -8.22
N ALA A 174 7.95 -7.23 -9.54
CA ALA A 174 8.79 -6.24 -10.20
C ALA A 174 8.39 -4.81 -9.81
N ASN A 175 7.09 -4.51 -9.78
CA ASN A 175 6.56 -3.15 -9.62
C ASN A 175 5.98 -2.84 -8.23
N TYR A 176 5.72 -3.86 -7.41
CA TYR A 176 5.10 -3.69 -6.09
C TYR A 176 5.97 -4.29 -5.00
N GLY A 177 6.05 -3.62 -3.87
CA GLY A 177 6.65 -4.15 -2.65
C GLY A 177 5.82 -5.29 -2.04
N ALA A 178 6.42 -6.09 -1.16
CA ALA A 178 5.68 -7.05 -0.33
C ALA A 178 4.72 -6.31 0.61
N ALA A 179 3.62 -7.00 0.97
CA ALA A 179 2.69 -6.50 1.97
C ALA A 179 2.33 -7.60 2.97
N GLU A 180 2.10 -7.19 4.21
CA GLU A 180 1.68 -8.06 5.29
C GLU A 180 0.72 -7.32 6.23
N ILE A 181 -0.34 -8.01 6.67
CA ILE A 181 -1.24 -7.55 7.72
C ILE A 181 -1.70 -8.75 8.56
N SER A 182 -1.90 -8.55 9.85
CA SER A 182 -2.45 -9.58 10.75
C SER A 182 -3.69 -9.03 11.45
N LEU A 183 -4.77 -9.80 11.43
CA LEU A 183 -6.05 -9.43 12.01
C LEU A 183 -6.50 -10.53 12.99
N PRO A 184 -6.83 -10.18 14.25
CA PRO A 184 -7.38 -11.12 15.21
C PRO A 184 -8.86 -11.38 14.92
N PHE A 185 -9.33 -12.57 15.28
CA PHE A 185 -10.76 -12.91 15.27
C PHE A 185 -11.10 -13.97 16.31
N ASP A 186 -12.37 -13.99 16.70
CA ASP A 186 -12.90 -14.95 17.62
C ASP A 186 -14.00 -15.77 16.95
N ILE A 187 -13.99 -17.08 17.17
CA ILE A 187 -15.16 -17.91 16.97
C ILE A 187 -15.81 -18.06 18.34
N VAL A 188 -16.98 -17.44 18.50
CA VAL A 188 -17.69 -17.39 19.78
C VAL A 188 -18.73 -18.50 19.89
N GLN A 189 -19.04 -18.89 21.12
CA GLN A 189 -20.04 -19.90 21.38
C GLN A 189 -21.41 -19.49 20.83
N ARG A 190 -22.14 -20.48 20.30
CA ARG A 190 -23.53 -20.37 19.92
C ARG A 190 -24.42 -20.66 21.13
N GLU A 191 -25.48 -19.89 21.31
CA GLU A 191 -26.45 -20.12 22.37
C GLU A 191 -27.28 -21.37 22.09
N LEU A 192 -27.34 -22.28 23.06
CA LEU A 192 -28.22 -23.46 23.07
C LEU A 192 -29.33 -23.25 24.10
N LYS A 193 -30.57 -23.22 23.66
CA LYS A 193 -31.73 -23.09 24.52
C LYS A 193 -32.27 -24.47 24.89
N VAL A 194 -32.40 -24.71 26.19
CA VAL A 194 -33.02 -25.93 26.74
C VAL A 194 -34.33 -25.54 27.42
N THR A 195 -35.42 -26.18 27.03
CA THR A 195 -36.76 -25.91 27.58
C THR A 195 -37.39 -27.21 28.09
N ALA A 196 -37.73 -27.24 29.37
CA ALA A 196 -38.44 -28.36 29.94
C ALA A 196 -39.86 -28.51 29.35
N VAL A 197 -40.28 -29.73 29.08
CA VAL A 197 -41.62 -30.00 28.61
C VAL A 197 -42.55 -30.18 29.79
N ASN A 198 -43.66 -29.41 29.83
CA ASN A 198 -44.68 -29.54 30.86
C ASN A 198 -45.33 -30.93 30.81
N GLN A 199 -45.50 -31.56 31.97
CA GLN A 199 -46.13 -32.87 32.12
C GLN A 199 -47.40 -32.74 32.99
N SER A 200 -48.36 -33.57 32.71
CA SER A 200 -49.53 -33.69 33.53
C SER A 200 -49.73 -35.17 33.87
N ILE A 201 -50.04 -35.44 35.12
CA ILE A 201 -50.32 -36.81 35.62
C ILE A 201 -51.64 -36.84 36.41
N THR A 202 -52.28 -37.98 36.49
CA THR A 202 -53.46 -38.21 37.35
C THR A 202 -52.99 -38.67 38.71
N TYR A 203 -53.76 -38.34 39.74
CA TYR A 203 -53.46 -38.78 41.11
C TYR A 203 -53.40 -40.33 41.17
N GLY A 204 -52.28 -40.86 41.68
CA GLY A 204 -52.05 -42.30 41.77
C GLY A 204 -51.19 -42.87 40.62
N ASP A 205 -50.95 -42.12 39.56
CA ASP A 205 -50.07 -42.54 38.50
C ASP A 205 -48.54 -42.44 38.89
N PRO A 206 -47.70 -43.26 38.32
CA PRO A 206 -46.25 -43.14 38.52
C PRO A 206 -45.72 -41.80 38.00
N ALA A 207 -44.59 -41.34 38.54
CA ALA A 207 -43.92 -40.08 38.07
C ALA A 207 -43.63 -40.17 36.56
N PRO A 208 -43.96 -39.09 35.78
CA PRO A 208 -43.70 -39.08 34.35
C PRO A 208 -42.20 -39.03 34.05
N GLN A 209 -41.82 -39.46 32.86
CA GLN A 209 -40.47 -39.19 32.34
C GLN A 209 -40.39 -37.73 31.98
N TYR A 210 -39.46 -37.00 32.65
CA TYR A 210 -39.20 -35.61 32.32
C TYR A 210 -38.38 -35.51 31.04
N THR A 211 -38.80 -34.65 30.13
CA THR A 211 -38.14 -34.41 28.83
C THR A 211 -37.86 -32.94 28.63
N ALA A 212 -36.87 -32.63 27.81
CA ALA A 212 -36.55 -31.28 27.41
C ALA A 212 -36.47 -31.17 25.88
N VAL A 213 -36.80 -29.98 25.38
CA VAL A 213 -36.61 -29.60 23.97
C VAL A 213 -35.38 -28.72 23.89
N TYR A 214 -34.56 -29.00 22.92
CA TYR A 214 -33.32 -28.30 22.65
C TYR A 214 -33.42 -27.52 21.33
N ALA A 215 -33.00 -26.28 21.32
CA ALA A 215 -32.98 -25.42 20.14
C ALA A 215 -31.69 -24.63 20.08
N GLY A 216 -31.19 -24.34 18.88
CA GLY A 216 -29.98 -23.54 18.69
C GLY A 216 -28.76 -24.35 18.24
N PHE A 217 -28.89 -25.66 17.98
CA PHE A 217 -27.78 -26.43 17.38
C PHE A 217 -27.31 -25.84 16.06
N ALA A 218 -26.03 -25.99 15.75
CA ALA A 218 -25.53 -25.75 14.42
C ALA A 218 -26.09 -26.80 13.42
N ALA A 219 -26.04 -26.49 12.14
CA ALA A 219 -26.55 -27.37 11.10
C ALA A 219 -25.88 -28.74 11.14
N GLY A 220 -26.66 -29.82 11.27
CA GLY A 220 -26.17 -31.19 11.36
C GLY A 220 -25.78 -31.65 12.78
N GLU A 221 -25.88 -30.79 13.78
CA GLU A 221 -25.66 -31.15 15.19
C GLU A 221 -26.94 -31.51 15.91
N SER A 222 -26.81 -32.31 16.95
CA SER A 222 -27.89 -32.74 17.82
C SER A 222 -27.37 -32.95 19.25
N LEU A 223 -28.25 -33.28 20.20
CA LEU A 223 -27.86 -33.63 21.57
C LEU A 223 -26.84 -34.78 21.60
N GLU A 224 -26.87 -35.68 20.64
CA GLU A 224 -25.99 -36.86 20.59
C GLU A 224 -24.57 -36.46 20.09
N SER A 225 -24.49 -35.44 19.27
CA SER A 225 -23.17 -34.93 18.80
C SER A 225 -22.40 -34.15 19.85
N LEU A 226 -23.03 -33.77 20.97
CA LEU A 226 -22.41 -33.07 22.10
C LEU A 226 -21.88 -33.99 23.22
N LYS A 227 -22.04 -35.30 23.08
CA LYS A 227 -21.51 -36.30 24.02
C LYS A 227 -20.05 -36.67 23.65
#